data_ddd2c858c9bce96c31f1118a583867e4
#
_entry.id   ddd2c858c9bce96c31f1118a583867e4
#
_cell.length_a   1.000
_cell.length_b   1.000
_cell.length_c   1.000
_cell.angle_alpha   90.00
_cell.angle_beta   90.00
_cell.angle_gamma   90.00
#
_symmetry.space_group_name_H-M   'P 1'
#
loop_
_entity.id
_entity.type
_entity.pdbx_description
1 polymer ?
#
loop_
_entity_poly.entity_id
_entity_poly.type
_entity_poly.pdbx_seq_one_letter_code
_entity_poly.pdbx_strand_id
1 'polypeptide(L)'
;HRAQGDDVTLSRFVQPRLDEKLPYDRIYGSAIFSWSRGKLEDLQNAWLGAMVGGTGWDTEQTVEAVIREPEYEYYDYSIYPEFPYSLGFTQRGCRLNCGFCVVPKKEGKPRSVNTIKDIWRPGTPRCVVLLDNDFFGQTQWKERIDEIKDGDFRVSFNQGINVRMITPETAEAIASVKYSDDQFKGRRLYTAWDNLGQEKVFFRGLTMLNEAGIPSKHVMVYMLIGYAPNETMDEILHRFNRLNEAGCLPYPICLLYTS
;
A
#
# COMPACT_ATOMS: atom_id res chain seq x y z
N HIS A 1 -17.76 8.55 9.25
CA HIS A 1 -18.32 9.78 9.82
C HIS A 1 -18.91 10.71 8.75
N ARG A 2 -18.13 11.23 7.79
CA ARG A 2 -18.67 12.14 6.75
C ARG A 2 -19.78 11.52 5.92
N ALA A 3 -19.70 10.22 5.59
CA ALA A 3 -20.79 9.52 4.91
C ALA A 3 -22.09 9.48 5.73
N GLN A 4 -22.00 9.67 7.05
CA GLN A 4 -23.15 9.76 7.96
C GLN A 4 -23.62 11.21 8.20
N GLY A 5 -22.94 12.20 7.60
CA GLY A 5 -23.28 13.61 7.72
C GLY A 5 -22.56 14.35 8.85
N ASP A 6 -21.59 13.71 9.50
CA ASP A 6 -20.80 14.32 10.57
C ASP A 6 -19.81 15.36 10.00
N ASP A 7 -19.56 16.42 10.77
CA ASP A 7 -18.49 17.37 10.48
C ASP A 7 -17.16 16.80 10.98
N VAL A 8 -16.19 16.64 10.06
CA VAL A 8 -14.90 15.98 10.35
C VAL A 8 -13.75 16.91 10.06
N THR A 9 -12.95 17.20 11.08
CA THR A 9 -11.71 17.96 10.98
C THR A 9 -10.50 17.02 11.06
N LEU A 10 -9.56 17.15 10.12
CA LEU A 10 -8.28 16.47 10.15
C LEU A 10 -7.22 17.39 10.76
N SER A 11 -6.55 16.95 11.82
CA SER A 11 -5.44 17.68 12.44
C SER A 11 -4.18 16.82 12.53
N ARG A 12 -3.02 17.47 12.44
CA ARG A 12 -1.70 16.87 12.75
C ARG A 12 -1.22 17.27 14.16
N PHE A 13 -1.98 18.09 14.84
CA PHE A 13 -1.65 18.63 16.17
C PHE A 13 -2.41 17.86 17.24
N VAL A 14 -1.76 17.61 18.34
CA VAL A 14 -2.34 16.96 19.52
C VAL A 14 -3.24 17.92 20.29
N GLN A 15 -2.81 19.18 20.41
CA GLN A 15 -3.56 20.23 21.09
C GLN A 15 -4.52 20.95 20.12
N PRO A 16 -5.67 21.41 20.60
CA PRO A 16 -6.58 22.21 19.79
C PRO A 16 -5.88 23.50 19.32
N ARG A 17 -6.15 23.87 18.09
CA ARG A 17 -5.71 25.17 17.58
C ARG A 17 -6.67 26.26 18.07
N LEU A 18 -6.17 27.49 18.15
CA LEU A 18 -6.97 28.63 18.61
C LEU A 18 -8.17 28.94 17.70
N ASP A 19 -8.11 28.52 16.44
CA ASP A 19 -9.15 28.72 15.43
C ASP A 19 -10.10 27.52 15.31
N GLU A 20 -9.91 26.45 16.10
CA GLU A 20 -10.77 25.27 16.07
C GLU A 20 -12.06 25.47 16.87
N LYS A 21 -13.17 24.96 16.30
CA LYS A 21 -14.45 24.93 17.02
C LYS A 21 -14.43 23.80 18.04
N LEU A 22 -14.67 24.17 19.29
CA LEU A 22 -14.79 23.24 20.41
C LEU A 22 -16.22 23.29 20.98
N PRO A 23 -16.74 22.23 21.62
CA PRO A 23 -16.11 20.91 21.82
C PRO A 23 -16.24 19.97 20.61
N TYR A 24 -15.40 18.94 20.56
CA TYR A 24 -15.59 17.78 19.66
C TYR A 24 -16.36 16.69 20.38
N ASP A 25 -17.29 16.03 19.69
CA ASP A 25 -18.03 14.88 20.22
C ASP A 25 -17.16 13.62 20.29
N ARG A 26 -16.24 13.47 19.34
CA ARG A 26 -15.32 12.35 19.25
C ARG A 26 -13.97 12.76 18.71
N ILE A 27 -12.92 12.19 19.29
CA ILE A 27 -11.53 12.42 18.88
C ILE A 27 -10.85 11.09 18.63
N TYR A 28 -10.18 10.99 17.48
CA TYR A 28 -9.45 9.81 17.06
C TYR A 28 -7.99 10.13 16.81
N GLY A 29 -7.10 9.24 17.25
CA GLY A 29 -5.68 9.27 16.93
C GLY A 29 -5.25 7.98 16.25
N SER A 30 -4.45 8.08 15.20
CA SER A 30 -3.90 6.91 14.52
C SER A 30 -2.41 7.04 14.31
N ALA A 31 -1.65 6.01 14.66
CA ALA A 31 -0.23 5.90 14.37
C ALA A 31 0.06 4.70 13.48
N ILE A 32 0.83 4.93 12.43
CA ILE A 32 1.33 3.86 11.55
C ILE A 32 2.56 3.20 12.20
N PHE A 33 3.40 4.00 12.87
CA PHE A 33 4.70 3.59 13.40
C PHE A 33 4.73 3.61 14.92
N SER A 34 5.43 2.65 15.54
CA SER A 34 5.56 2.51 16.99
C SER A 34 6.23 3.72 17.66
N TRP A 35 7.16 4.40 16.99
CA TRP A 35 7.79 5.63 17.53
C TRP A 35 6.84 6.83 17.63
N SER A 36 5.65 6.74 17.04
CA SER A 36 4.60 7.76 17.17
C SER A 36 3.71 7.55 18.40
N ARG A 37 3.93 6.51 19.21
CA ARG A 37 3.12 6.19 20.40
C ARG A 37 3.05 7.36 21.38
N GLY A 38 4.19 8.02 21.65
CA GLY A 38 4.21 9.18 22.55
C GLY A 38 3.23 10.29 22.16
N LYS A 39 3.04 10.53 20.84
CA LYS A 39 2.04 11.49 20.36
C LYS A 39 0.60 11.04 20.63
N LEU A 40 0.33 9.74 20.60
CA LEU A 40 -0.99 9.22 20.94
C LEU A 40 -1.26 9.25 22.45
N GLU A 41 -0.24 9.03 23.26
CA GLU A 41 -0.31 9.22 24.73
C GLU A 41 -0.58 10.68 25.06
N ASP A 42 0.12 11.62 24.42
CA ASP A 42 -0.11 13.06 24.54
C ASP A 42 -1.55 13.44 24.13
N LEU A 43 -2.07 12.80 23.07
CA LEU A 43 -3.46 13.01 22.62
C LEU A 43 -4.46 12.56 23.69
N GLN A 44 -4.27 11.37 24.27
CA GLN A 44 -5.15 10.86 25.31
C GLN A 44 -5.07 11.69 26.60
N ASN A 45 -3.90 12.23 26.91
CA ASN A 45 -3.72 13.15 28.05
C ASN A 45 -4.38 14.52 27.82
N ALA A 46 -4.33 15.02 26.58
CA ALA A 46 -4.93 16.31 26.20
C ALA A 46 -6.46 16.22 26.09
N TRP A 47 -6.98 15.08 25.65
CA TRP A 47 -8.38 14.89 25.34
C TRP A 47 -8.92 13.63 26.02
N LEU A 48 -9.65 13.84 27.12
CA LEU A 48 -10.28 12.74 27.84
C LEU A 48 -11.27 11.99 26.95
N GLY A 49 -11.05 10.67 26.79
CA GLY A 49 -11.88 9.84 25.91
C GLY A 49 -11.44 9.77 24.45
N ALA A 50 -10.27 10.35 24.10
CA ALA A 50 -9.69 10.16 22.77
C ALA A 50 -9.42 8.67 22.50
N MET A 51 -9.89 8.20 21.35
CA MET A 51 -9.73 6.82 20.89
C MET A 51 -8.53 6.72 19.98
N VAL A 52 -7.60 5.83 20.31
CA VAL A 52 -6.33 5.70 19.59
C VAL A 52 -6.17 4.29 19.02
N GLY A 53 -5.63 4.20 17.81
CA GLY A 53 -5.43 2.95 17.11
C GLY A 53 -4.34 3.04 16.04
N GLY A 54 -4.34 2.08 15.12
CA GLY A 54 -3.41 2.01 14.00
C GLY A 54 -2.25 1.04 14.22
N THR A 55 -1.52 0.73 13.16
CA THR A 55 -0.47 -0.31 13.12
C THR A 55 0.62 -0.12 14.18
N GLY A 56 0.96 1.12 14.50
CA GLY A 56 1.96 1.46 15.54
C GLY A 56 1.43 1.43 16.98
N TRP A 57 0.13 1.25 17.18
CA TRP A 57 -0.50 1.23 18.51
C TRP A 57 -1.26 -0.08 18.74
N ASP A 58 -2.44 -0.19 18.14
CA ASP A 58 -3.34 -1.34 18.24
C ASP A 58 -4.12 -1.50 16.93
N THR A 59 -3.98 -2.64 16.28
CA THR A 59 -4.63 -2.93 14.99
C THR A 59 -6.09 -3.36 15.13
N GLU A 60 -6.55 -3.70 16.33
CA GLU A 60 -7.93 -4.13 16.59
C GLU A 60 -8.86 -2.94 16.83
N GLN A 61 -8.30 -1.80 17.26
CA GLN A 61 -9.07 -0.57 17.43
C GLN A 61 -9.21 0.16 16.11
N THR A 62 -10.37 0.05 15.50
CA THR A 62 -10.73 0.74 14.26
C THR A 62 -11.89 1.69 14.49
N VAL A 63 -12.01 2.71 13.63
CA VAL A 63 -13.13 3.66 13.68
C VAL A 63 -14.46 2.92 13.47
N GLU A 64 -14.48 1.96 12.54
CA GLU A 64 -15.65 1.13 12.23
C GLU A 64 -16.14 0.35 13.47
N ALA A 65 -15.22 -0.23 14.24
CA ALA A 65 -15.58 -0.91 15.50
C ALA A 65 -16.21 0.04 16.52
N VAL A 66 -15.69 1.28 16.61
CA VAL A 66 -16.20 2.30 17.52
C VAL A 66 -17.61 2.78 17.14
N ILE A 67 -17.83 3.02 15.84
CA ILE A 67 -19.14 3.51 15.36
C ILE A 67 -20.12 2.35 15.09
N ARG A 68 -19.68 1.09 15.23
CA ARG A 68 -20.44 -0.14 15.00
C ARG A 68 -20.97 -0.26 13.57
N GLU A 69 -20.18 0.21 12.62
CA GLU A 69 -20.44 0.07 11.20
C GLU A 69 -19.58 -1.04 10.60
N PRO A 70 -20.03 -1.70 9.53
CA PRO A 70 -19.19 -2.64 8.80
C PRO A 70 -17.99 -1.92 8.17
N GLU A 71 -16.91 -2.66 7.91
CA GLU A 71 -15.76 -2.14 7.19
C GLU A 71 -16.21 -1.53 5.84
N TYR A 72 -15.84 -0.29 5.59
CA TYR A 72 -16.31 0.48 4.45
C TYR A 72 -15.14 1.20 3.76
N GLU A 73 -14.98 0.93 2.48
CA GLU A 73 -13.94 1.55 1.65
C GLU A 73 -14.47 2.85 1.01
N TYR A 74 -14.55 3.90 1.80
CA TYR A 74 -14.96 5.22 1.34
C TYR A 74 -13.75 6.14 1.13
N TYR A 75 -13.69 6.79 -0.03
CA TYR A 75 -12.58 7.66 -0.42
C TYR A 75 -13.01 9.12 -0.40
N ASP A 76 -12.85 9.79 0.73
CA ASP A 76 -13.16 11.20 0.88
C ASP A 76 -11.95 12.08 0.56
N TYR A 77 -11.94 12.65 -0.63
CA TYR A 77 -10.89 13.59 -1.07
C TYR A 77 -11.12 15.03 -0.61
N SER A 78 -12.21 15.36 0.07
CA SER A 78 -12.52 16.72 0.48
C SER A 78 -11.51 17.29 1.48
N ILE A 79 -10.83 16.43 2.23
CA ILE A 79 -9.74 16.80 3.14
C ILE A 79 -8.37 16.84 2.45
N TYR A 80 -8.29 16.44 1.17
CA TYR A 80 -7.08 16.44 0.34
C TYR A 80 -7.37 17.01 -1.06
N PRO A 81 -7.88 18.27 -1.16
CA PRO A 81 -8.39 18.82 -2.42
C PRO A 81 -7.30 18.92 -3.51
N GLU A 82 -6.05 19.12 -3.10
CA GLU A 82 -4.90 19.24 -4.01
C GLU A 82 -4.40 17.89 -4.56
N PHE A 83 -4.90 16.76 -4.04
CA PHE A 83 -4.46 15.46 -4.54
C PHE A 83 -5.06 15.19 -5.93
N PRO A 84 -4.22 15.10 -6.98
CA PRO A 84 -4.72 15.18 -8.37
C PRO A 84 -5.25 13.85 -8.92
N TYR A 85 -4.98 12.72 -8.22
CA TYR A 85 -5.30 11.38 -8.70
C TYR A 85 -6.34 10.70 -7.80
N SER A 86 -6.75 9.50 -8.19
CA SER A 86 -7.51 8.61 -7.33
C SER A 86 -6.59 7.57 -6.70
N LEU A 87 -6.87 7.15 -5.47
CA LEU A 87 -6.13 6.07 -4.80
C LEU A 87 -7.10 5.18 -4.02
N GLY A 88 -6.77 3.90 -3.95
CA GLY A 88 -7.60 2.98 -3.17
C GLY A 88 -7.22 1.52 -3.38
N PHE A 89 -8.05 0.66 -2.83
CA PHE A 89 -7.86 -0.79 -2.83
C PHE A 89 -8.91 -1.46 -3.70
N THR A 90 -8.50 -2.31 -4.64
CA THR A 90 -9.40 -3.30 -5.25
C THR A 90 -9.40 -4.59 -4.43
N GLN A 91 -8.33 -4.79 -3.63
CA GLN A 91 -8.11 -6.00 -2.87
C GLN A 91 -7.50 -5.67 -1.49
N ARG A 92 -7.95 -6.34 -0.46
CA ARG A 92 -7.38 -6.36 0.89
C ARG A 92 -6.83 -7.72 1.24
N GLY A 93 -5.90 -7.78 2.21
CA GLY A 93 -5.25 -9.00 2.65
C GLY A 93 -4.08 -9.42 1.74
N CYS A 94 -3.46 -10.56 2.04
CA CYS A 94 -2.34 -11.08 1.25
C CYS A 94 -2.28 -12.62 1.34
N ARG A 95 -1.87 -13.28 0.25
CA ARG A 95 -1.63 -14.74 0.21
C ARG A 95 -0.39 -15.16 1.00
N LEU A 96 0.53 -14.21 1.23
CA LEU A 96 1.79 -14.48 1.90
C LEU A 96 1.69 -14.21 3.39
N ASN A 97 2.52 -14.92 4.16
CA ASN A 97 2.68 -14.72 5.60
C ASN A 97 4.14 -14.35 5.90
N CYS A 98 4.58 -13.18 5.40
CA CYS A 98 5.95 -12.69 5.64
C CYS A 98 6.08 -12.28 7.11
N GLY A 99 7.13 -12.78 7.80
CA GLY A 99 7.30 -12.58 9.24
C GLY A 99 7.45 -11.12 9.68
N PHE A 100 7.87 -10.25 8.78
CA PHE A 100 8.00 -8.81 9.03
C PHE A 100 6.71 -8.01 8.70
N CYS A 101 5.72 -8.62 8.05
CA CYS A 101 4.59 -7.92 7.48
C CYS A 101 3.37 -7.97 8.41
N VAL A 102 2.76 -6.82 8.64
CA VAL A 102 1.54 -6.70 9.45
C VAL A 102 0.27 -7.11 8.70
N VAL A 103 0.29 -7.10 7.36
CA VAL A 103 -0.89 -7.29 6.52
C VAL A 103 -1.65 -8.59 6.81
N PRO A 104 -1.02 -9.78 6.90
CA PRO A 104 -1.73 -11.02 7.20
C PRO A 104 -2.46 -10.98 8.54
N LYS A 105 -1.86 -10.33 9.56
CA LYS A 105 -2.47 -10.18 10.87
C LYS A 105 -3.62 -9.16 10.87
N LYS A 106 -3.42 -8.02 10.17
CA LYS A 106 -4.37 -6.90 10.17
C LYS A 106 -5.54 -7.12 9.22
N GLU A 107 -5.28 -7.65 8.02
CA GLU A 107 -6.25 -7.71 6.93
C GLU A 107 -6.68 -9.13 6.56
N GLY A 108 -5.91 -10.15 6.98
CA GLY A 108 -6.22 -11.55 6.74
C GLY A 108 -5.96 -12.01 5.31
N LYS A 109 -6.79 -12.96 4.84
CA LYS A 109 -6.70 -13.53 3.49
C LYS A 109 -7.15 -12.54 2.41
N PRO A 110 -6.69 -12.71 1.15
CA PRO A 110 -7.11 -11.87 0.04
C PRO A 110 -8.64 -11.86 -0.13
N ARG A 111 -9.20 -10.67 -0.29
CA ARG A 111 -10.60 -10.46 -0.66
C ARG A 111 -10.72 -9.25 -1.57
N SER A 112 -11.60 -9.32 -2.57
CA SER A 112 -11.94 -8.17 -3.41
C SER A 112 -12.83 -7.21 -2.61
N VAL A 113 -12.61 -5.91 -2.77
CA VAL A 113 -13.36 -4.87 -2.04
C VAL A 113 -14.01 -3.84 -2.96
N ASN A 114 -13.32 -3.36 -4.00
CA ASN A 114 -13.85 -2.35 -4.93
C ASN A 114 -13.52 -2.68 -6.38
N THR A 115 -14.28 -2.06 -7.27
CA THR A 115 -13.93 -1.95 -8.68
C THR A 115 -13.00 -0.74 -8.91
N ILE A 116 -12.39 -0.65 -10.09
CA ILE A 116 -11.59 0.52 -10.49
C ILE A 116 -12.48 1.79 -10.55
N LYS A 117 -13.75 1.63 -10.94
CA LYS A 117 -14.72 2.74 -11.01
C LYS A 117 -15.13 3.25 -9.64
N ASP A 118 -15.21 2.36 -8.63
CA ASP A 118 -15.53 2.77 -7.25
C ASP A 118 -14.42 3.63 -6.65
N ILE A 119 -13.15 3.35 -7.03
CA ILE A 119 -11.98 4.10 -6.57
C ILE A 119 -11.85 5.42 -7.33
N TRP A 120 -12.15 5.41 -8.64
CA TRP A 120 -11.92 6.57 -9.47
C TRP A 120 -12.88 7.73 -9.15
N ARG A 121 -12.30 8.90 -8.91
CA ARG A 121 -13.05 10.14 -8.68
C ARG A 121 -13.47 10.78 -10.01
N PRO A 122 -14.77 10.84 -10.35
CA PRO A 122 -15.26 11.47 -11.57
C PRO A 122 -14.78 12.92 -11.71
N GLY A 123 -14.41 13.32 -12.94
CA GLY A 123 -13.90 14.67 -13.20
C GLY A 123 -12.39 14.84 -12.99
N THR A 124 -11.69 13.80 -12.50
CA THR A 124 -10.23 13.80 -12.41
C THR A 124 -9.58 12.95 -13.51
N PRO A 125 -8.25 13.08 -13.74
CA PRO A 125 -7.55 12.21 -14.67
C PRO A 125 -7.83 10.72 -14.38
N ARG A 126 -7.86 9.89 -15.42
CA ARG A 126 -8.01 8.42 -15.29
C ARG A 126 -6.71 7.78 -14.81
N CYS A 127 -6.23 8.25 -13.66
CA CYS A 127 -5.00 7.83 -13.00
C CYS A 127 -5.36 7.30 -11.60
N VAL A 128 -5.08 6.03 -11.35
CA VAL A 128 -5.44 5.35 -10.10
C VAL A 128 -4.20 4.74 -9.46
N VAL A 129 -3.90 5.14 -8.23
CA VAL A 129 -2.89 4.52 -7.38
C VAL A 129 -3.53 3.36 -6.64
N LEU A 130 -3.16 2.13 -7.00
CA LEU A 130 -3.63 0.92 -6.35
C LEU A 130 -2.77 0.61 -5.12
N LEU A 131 -3.43 0.49 -3.97
CA LEU A 131 -2.80 0.22 -2.68
C LEU A 131 -2.88 -1.28 -2.31
N ASP A 132 -3.23 -2.12 -3.27
CA ASP A 132 -3.42 -3.56 -3.09
C ASP A 132 -2.13 -4.24 -2.63
N ASN A 133 -2.19 -4.95 -1.52
CA ASN A 133 -1.04 -5.69 -0.98
C ASN A 133 -0.67 -6.93 -1.83
N ASP A 134 -1.65 -7.47 -2.57
CA ASP A 134 -1.48 -8.66 -3.42
C ASP A 134 -2.54 -8.66 -4.52
N PHE A 135 -2.42 -7.74 -5.49
CA PHE A 135 -3.41 -7.52 -6.55
C PHE A 135 -3.87 -8.82 -7.23
N PHE A 136 -2.93 -9.71 -7.58
CA PHE A 136 -3.22 -11.01 -8.20
C PHE A 136 -3.62 -12.10 -7.19
N GLY A 137 -3.80 -11.76 -5.92
CA GLY A 137 -4.31 -12.65 -4.88
C GLY A 137 -5.83 -12.75 -4.85
N GLN A 138 -6.53 -11.79 -5.41
CA GLN A 138 -7.98 -11.79 -5.50
C GLN A 138 -8.48 -12.66 -6.66
N THR A 139 -9.66 -13.24 -6.52
CA THR A 139 -10.26 -14.08 -7.58
C THR A 139 -10.70 -13.24 -8.79
N GLN A 140 -11.07 -11.99 -8.58
CA GLN A 140 -11.55 -11.05 -9.60
C GLN A 140 -10.44 -10.21 -10.26
N TRP A 141 -9.17 -10.62 -10.19
CA TRP A 141 -8.09 -9.83 -10.78
C TRP A 141 -8.23 -9.64 -12.31
N LYS A 142 -8.84 -10.61 -13.02
CA LYS A 142 -9.08 -10.53 -14.46
C LYS A 142 -10.06 -9.40 -14.79
N GLU A 143 -11.17 -9.37 -14.08
CA GLU A 143 -12.17 -8.32 -14.20
C GLU A 143 -11.57 -6.93 -13.89
N ARG A 144 -10.68 -6.83 -12.89
CA ARG A 144 -9.96 -5.58 -12.58
C ARG A 144 -9.06 -5.15 -13.72
N ILE A 145 -8.32 -6.07 -14.36
CA ILE A 145 -7.51 -5.79 -15.55
C ILE A 145 -8.38 -5.32 -16.72
N ASP A 146 -9.51 -5.97 -16.96
CA ASP A 146 -10.43 -5.57 -18.03
C ASP A 146 -11.04 -4.19 -17.75
N GLU A 147 -11.45 -3.89 -16.52
CA GLU A 147 -11.91 -2.55 -16.12
C GLU A 147 -10.83 -1.47 -16.37
N ILE A 148 -9.55 -1.76 -16.07
CA ILE A 148 -8.45 -0.83 -16.33
C ILE A 148 -8.33 -0.56 -17.83
N LYS A 149 -8.40 -1.58 -18.67
CA LYS A 149 -8.29 -1.49 -20.12
C LYS A 149 -9.49 -0.76 -20.73
N ASP A 150 -10.70 -1.22 -20.42
CA ASP A 150 -11.94 -0.68 -20.97
C ASP A 150 -12.18 0.77 -20.55
N GLY A 151 -11.77 1.11 -19.33
CA GLY A 151 -11.84 2.47 -18.82
C GLY A 151 -10.68 3.38 -19.28
N ASP A 152 -9.71 2.85 -20.01
CA ASP A 152 -8.48 3.55 -20.41
C ASP A 152 -7.72 4.16 -19.23
N PHE A 153 -7.71 3.46 -18.09
CA PHE A 153 -7.03 3.91 -16.89
C PHE A 153 -5.51 3.70 -16.98
N ARG A 154 -4.77 4.64 -16.41
CA ARG A 154 -3.37 4.47 -16.03
C ARG A 154 -3.31 4.09 -14.57
N VAL A 155 -2.59 3.03 -14.23
CA VAL A 155 -2.54 2.51 -12.87
C VAL A 155 -1.13 2.43 -12.32
N SER A 156 -0.96 2.74 -11.04
CA SER A 156 0.26 2.44 -10.29
C SER A 156 -0.02 1.29 -9.33
N PHE A 157 0.70 0.18 -9.45
CA PHE A 157 0.69 -0.91 -8.47
C PHE A 157 1.62 -0.54 -7.31
N ASN A 158 1.18 0.42 -6.49
CA ASN A 158 2.06 1.16 -5.57
C ASN A 158 2.65 0.31 -4.43
N GLN A 159 1.88 -0.68 -3.92
CA GLN A 159 2.40 -1.61 -2.91
C GLN A 159 3.21 -2.76 -3.52
N GLY A 160 3.30 -2.77 -4.84
CA GLY A 160 4.07 -3.73 -5.61
C GLY A 160 3.30 -4.97 -6.03
N ILE A 161 3.87 -5.62 -7.05
CA ILE A 161 3.46 -6.95 -7.49
C ILE A 161 4.36 -8.00 -6.84
N ASN A 162 3.81 -9.17 -6.52
CA ASN A 162 4.62 -10.25 -5.99
C ASN A 162 5.29 -11.04 -7.12
N VAL A 163 6.49 -10.60 -7.53
CA VAL A 163 7.22 -11.19 -8.66
C VAL A 163 7.46 -12.69 -8.49
N ARG A 164 7.58 -13.19 -7.26
CA ARG A 164 7.78 -14.63 -6.98
C ARG A 164 6.58 -15.50 -7.39
N MET A 165 5.41 -14.91 -7.48
CA MET A 165 4.15 -15.57 -7.83
C MET A 165 3.65 -15.23 -9.24
N ILE A 166 4.44 -14.51 -10.02
CA ILE A 166 4.12 -14.19 -11.41
C ILE A 166 4.07 -15.48 -12.24
N THR A 167 3.06 -15.56 -13.07
CA THR A 167 2.85 -16.56 -14.13
C THR A 167 2.89 -15.86 -15.48
N PRO A 168 3.06 -16.57 -16.60
CA PRO A 168 2.96 -15.97 -17.94
C PRO A 168 1.66 -15.18 -18.11
N GLU A 169 0.52 -15.72 -17.67
CA GLU A 169 -0.79 -15.07 -17.77
C GLU A 169 -0.84 -13.73 -17.00
N THR A 170 -0.32 -13.69 -15.76
CA THR A 170 -0.31 -12.44 -14.98
C THR A 170 0.72 -11.44 -15.49
N ALA A 171 1.83 -11.88 -16.05
CA ALA A 171 2.81 -11.02 -16.71
C ALA A 171 2.21 -10.34 -17.96
N GLU A 172 1.52 -11.09 -18.81
CA GLU A 172 0.79 -10.58 -19.98
C GLU A 172 -0.31 -9.60 -19.56
N ALA A 173 -1.04 -9.90 -18.48
CA ALA A 173 -2.06 -9.00 -17.94
C ALA A 173 -1.46 -7.66 -17.52
N ILE A 174 -0.33 -7.65 -16.81
CA ILE A 174 0.38 -6.40 -16.45
C ILE A 174 0.85 -5.65 -17.72
N ALA A 175 1.41 -6.37 -18.69
CA ALA A 175 1.90 -5.77 -19.94
C ALA A 175 0.77 -5.13 -20.75
N SER A 176 -0.46 -5.65 -20.65
CA SER A 176 -1.64 -5.17 -21.40
C SER A 176 -2.21 -3.85 -20.87
N VAL A 177 -1.84 -3.39 -19.67
CA VAL A 177 -2.36 -2.16 -19.06
C VAL A 177 -1.34 -1.02 -19.08
N LYS A 178 -1.82 0.22 -18.92
CA LYS A 178 -0.98 1.41 -18.80
C LYS A 178 -0.44 1.54 -17.37
N TYR A 179 0.54 0.68 -16.99
CA TYR A 179 1.17 0.79 -15.66
C TYR A 179 2.12 1.99 -15.59
N SER A 180 2.26 2.58 -14.41
CA SER A 180 3.04 3.79 -14.17
C SER A 180 3.62 3.83 -12.75
N ASP A 181 4.52 4.79 -12.49
CA ASP A 181 4.86 5.22 -11.14
C ASP A 181 3.65 5.91 -10.45
N ASP A 182 3.78 6.19 -9.17
CA ASP A 182 2.75 6.83 -8.34
C ASP A 182 2.49 8.32 -8.70
N GLN A 183 3.38 8.93 -9.47
CA GLN A 183 3.23 10.29 -9.99
C GLN A 183 2.76 10.33 -11.45
N PHE A 184 2.56 9.17 -12.08
CA PHE A 184 2.15 9.02 -13.49
C PHE A 184 3.08 9.71 -14.51
N LYS A 185 4.37 9.83 -14.18
CA LYS A 185 5.39 10.45 -15.04
C LYS A 185 6.15 9.44 -15.90
N GLY A 186 6.25 8.20 -15.46
CA GLY A 186 7.00 7.17 -16.17
C GLY A 186 6.45 5.75 -15.93
N ARG A 187 6.90 4.80 -16.74
CA ARG A 187 6.56 3.39 -16.50
C ARG A 187 7.36 2.85 -15.34
N ARG A 188 6.68 2.29 -14.34
CA ARG A 188 7.28 1.69 -13.16
C ARG A 188 6.42 0.57 -12.62
N LEU A 189 7.06 -0.55 -12.27
CA LEU A 189 6.50 -1.61 -11.43
C LEU A 189 7.34 -1.72 -10.17
N TYR A 190 6.69 -1.95 -9.07
CA TYR A 190 7.32 -2.16 -7.77
C TYR A 190 7.22 -3.63 -7.38
N THR A 191 8.28 -4.18 -6.81
CA THR A 191 8.33 -5.54 -6.27
C THR A 191 9.36 -5.60 -5.15
N ALA A 192 9.57 -6.79 -4.56
CA ALA A 192 10.55 -6.95 -3.49
C ALA A 192 11.38 -8.23 -3.67
N TRP A 193 12.64 -8.15 -3.23
CA TRP A 193 13.53 -9.29 -3.03
C TRP A 193 14.16 -9.21 -1.62
N ASP A 194 13.53 -9.91 -0.67
CA ASP A 194 13.79 -9.71 0.76
C ASP A 194 14.93 -10.57 1.32
N ASN A 195 15.26 -11.70 0.69
CA ASN A 195 16.36 -12.57 1.13
C ASN A 195 16.92 -13.43 -0.01
N LEU A 196 18.18 -13.91 0.15
CA LEU A 196 18.89 -14.72 -0.85
C LEU A 196 18.15 -15.99 -1.25
N GLY A 197 17.49 -16.67 -0.33
CA GLY A 197 16.75 -17.90 -0.62
C GLY A 197 15.65 -17.74 -1.69
N GLN A 198 15.27 -16.52 -1.99
CA GLN A 198 14.28 -16.18 -3.00
C GLN A 198 14.87 -15.88 -4.38
N GLU A 199 16.20 -15.87 -4.55
CA GLU A 199 16.86 -15.46 -5.80
C GLU A 199 16.29 -16.18 -7.02
N LYS A 200 16.27 -17.51 -7.00
CA LYS A 200 15.80 -18.32 -8.14
C LYS A 200 14.35 -18.00 -8.55
N VAL A 201 13.47 -17.86 -7.58
CA VAL A 201 12.03 -17.58 -7.87
C VAL A 201 11.84 -16.13 -8.28
N PHE A 202 12.63 -15.20 -7.75
CA PHE A 202 12.63 -13.80 -8.15
C PHE A 202 13.00 -13.66 -9.62
N PHE A 203 14.16 -14.18 -10.03
CA PHE A 203 14.64 -14.05 -11.41
C PHE A 203 13.78 -14.82 -12.41
N ARG A 204 13.18 -15.94 -12.03
CA ARG A 204 12.17 -16.62 -12.85
C ARG A 204 10.99 -15.68 -13.14
N GLY A 205 10.45 -15.00 -12.14
CA GLY A 205 9.34 -14.05 -12.32
C GLY A 205 9.76 -12.84 -13.13
N LEU A 206 10.97 -12.32 -12.93
CA LEU A 206 11.52 -11.23 -13.74
C LEU A 206 11.65 -11.62 -15.23
N THR A 207 12.09 -12.86 -15.51
CA THR A 207 12.13 -13.39 -16.88
C THR A 207 10.75 -13.40 -17.52
N MET A 208 9.71 -13.88 -16.81
CA MET A 208 8.33 -13.87 -17.32
C MET A 208 7.84 -12.45 -17.62
N LEU A 209 8.18 -11.46 -16.78
CA LEU A 209 7.85 -10.06 -17.06
C LEU A 209 8.55 -9.55 -18.32
N ASN A 210 9.83 -9.88 -18.50
CA ASN A 210 10.60 -9.50 -19.71
C ASN A 210 10.03 -10.14 -20.97
N GLU A 211 9.68 -11.42 -20.91
CA GLU A 211 9.06 -12.17 -22.02
C GLU A 211 7.69 -11.58 -22.40
N ALA A 212 6.94 -11.06 -21.44
CA ALA A 212 5.68 -10.34 -21.68
C ALA A 212 5.89 -8.90 -22.21
N GLY A 213 7.14 -8.44 -22.40
CA GLY A 213 7.44 -7.12 -22.93
C GLY A 213 7.61 -6.01 -21.89
N ILE A 214 7.79 -6.36 -20.62
CA ILE A 214 8.08 -5.41 -19.54
C ILE A 214 9.58 -5.39 -19.26
N PRO A 215 10.33 -4.36 -19.69
CA PRO A 215 11.79 -4.33 -19.53
C PRO A 215 12.19 -4.19 -18.05
N SER A 216 13.29 -4.83 -17.66
CA SER A 216 13.81 -4.79 -16.28
C SER A 216 14.03 -3.36 -15.75
N LYS A 217 14.40 -2.40 -16.61
CA LYS A 217 14.56 -0.97 -16.24
C LYS A 217 13.26 -0.31 -15.72
N HIS A 218 12.11 -0.91 -15.97
CA HIS A 218 10.84 -0.46 -15.40
C HIS A 218 10.59 -1.03 -13.99
N VAL A 219 11.37 -2.03 -13.55
CA VAL A 219 11.16 -2.74 -12.28
C VAL A 219 12.03 -2.13 -11.20
N MET A 220 11.40 -1.50 -10.21
CA MET A 220 12.03 -1.08 -8.95
C MET A 220 11.85 -2.20 -7.93
N VAL A 221 12.96 -2.59 -7.30
CA VAL A 221 12.97 -3.72 -6.38
C VAL A 221 13.32 -3.25 -4.98
N TYR A 222 12.36 -3.28 -4.09
CA TYR A 222 12.60 -3.08 -2.67
C TYR A 222 13.45 -4.24 -2.12
N MET A 223 14.50 -3.88 -1.42
CA MET A 223 15.39 -4.81 -0.77
C MET A 223 15.29 -4.60 0.73
N LEU A 224 14.63 -5.50 1.43
CA LEU A 224 14.60 -5.46 2.88
C LEU A 224 15.99 -5.75 3.43
N ILE A 225 16.51 -4.86 4.29
CA ILE A 225 17.81 -5.00 4.98
C ILE A 225 17.61 -4.83 6.48
N GLY A 226 18.46 -5.54 7.27
CA GLY A 226 18.42 -5.45 8.73
C GLY A 226 17.28 -6.19 9.42
N TYR A 227 16.49 -6.98 8.69
CA TYR A 227 15.44 -7.83 9.27
C TYR A 227 15.98 -9.19 9.72
N ALA A 228 16.74 -9.87 8.87
CA ALA A 228 17.30 -11.16 9.20
C ALA A 228 18.52 -10.97 10.15
N PRO A 229 18.51 -11.61 11.35
CA PRO A 229 19.56 -11.35 12.37
C PRO A 229 20.98 -11.65 11.91
N ASN A 230 21.12 -12.57 10.94
CA ASN A 230 22.43 -13.05 10.45
C ASN A 230 22.71 -12.57 9.01
N GLU A 231 21.94 -11.62 8.48
CA GLU A 231 22.19 -11.08 7.14
C GLU A 231 23.53 -10.32 7.12
N THR A 232 24.41 -10.73 6.22
CA THR A 232 25.72 -10.12 6.07
C THR A 232 25.70 -8.98 5.04
N MET A 233 26.69 -8.09 5.12
CA MET A 233 26.87 -7.05 4.11
C MET A 233 27.13 -7.65 2.72
N ASP A 234 27.84 -8.77 2.64
CA ASP A 234 28.10 -9.45 1.36
C ASP A 234 26.80 -9.95 0.71
N GLU A 235 25.86 -10.46 1.48
CA GLU A 235 24.55 -10.88 0.99
C GLU A 235 23.71 -9.69 0.50
N ILE A 236 23.77 -8.57 1.20
CA ILE A 236 23.10 -7.32 0.78
C ILE A 236 23.71 -6.81 -0.53
N LEU A 237 25.04 -6.75 -0.61
CA LEU A 237 25.76 -6.33 -1.81
C LEU A 237 25.53 -7.28 -2.98
N HIS A 238 25.47 -8.59 -2.74
CA HIS A 238 25.14 -9.59 -3.76
C HIS A 238 23.76 -9.29 -4.37
N ARG A 239 22.71 -9.12 -3.55
CA ARG A 239 21.35 -8.80 -4.04
C ARG A 239 21.35 -7.50 -4.84
N PHE A 240 22.01 -6.46 -4.33
CA PHE A 240 22.11 -5.16 -4.98
C PHE A 240 22.78 -5.26 -6.37
N ASN A 241 23.94 -5.91 -6.44
CA ASN A 241 24.70 -6.07 -7.68
C ASN A 241 23.94 -6.93 -8.71
N ARG A 242 23.32 -8.04 -8.27
CA ARG A 242 22.51 -8.90 -9.14
C ARG A 242 21.34 -8.17 -9.77
N LEU A 243 20.69 -7.27 -9.02
CA LEU A 243 19.58 -6.44 -9.54
C LEU A 243 20.10 -5.41 -10.57
N ASN A 244 21.22 -4.76 -10.31
CA ASN A 244 21.84 -3.83 -11.25
C ASN A 244 22.27 -4.54 -12.55
N GLU A 245 22.91 -5.72 -12.45
CA GLU A 245 23.31 -6.55 -13.59
C GLU A 245 22.07 -6.95 -14.44
N ALA A 246 20.95 -7.24 -13.80
CA ALA A 246 19.69 -7.54 -14.47
C ALA A 246 18.99 -6.29 -15.06
N GLY A 247 19.54 -5.10 -14.84
CA GLY A 247 18.96 -3.83 -15.31
C GLY A 247 17.75 -3.35 -14.51
N CYS A 248 17.51 -3.89 -13.32
CA CYS A 248 16.50 -3.42 -12.39
C CYS A 248 16.98 -2.20 -11.59
N LEU A 249 16.07 -1.57 -10.84
CA LEU A 249 16.37 -0.46 -9.95
C LEU A 249 16.30 -0.94 -8.49
N PRO A 250 17.43 -1.29 -7.84
CA PRO A 250 17.39 -1.70 -6.45
C PRO A 250 17.09 -0.51 -5.53
N TYR A 251 16.23 -0.74 -4.54
CA TYR A 251 15.85 0.26 -3.54
C TYR A 251 15.95 -0.35 -2.13
N PRO A 252 17.09 -0.20 -1.43
CA PRO A 252 17.24 -0.71 -0.08
C PRO A 252 16.29 -0.04 0.92
N ILE A 253 15.59 -0.84 1.73
CA ILE A 253 14.68 -0.39 2.80
C ILE A 253 15.13 -1.03 4.11
N CYS A 254 15.37 -0.21 5.12
CA CYS A 254 15.74 -0.69 6.45
C CYS A 254 14.52 -0.79 7.36
N LEU A 255 14.38 -1.94 8.05
CA LEU A 255 13.32 -2.18 9.05
C LEU A 255 13.69 -1.71 10.47
N LEU A 256 14.86 -1.12 10.67
CA LEU A 256 15.34 -0.68 12.01
C LEU A 256 14.36 0.27 12.74
N TYR A 257 13.30 0.71 12.07
CA TYR A 257 12.35 1.67 12.61
C TYR A 257 10.94 1.09 12.83
N THR A 258 10.74 -0.23 12.70
CA THR A 258 9.41 -0.86 12.83
C THR A 258 9.26 -1.76 14.05
N SER A 259 10.32 -1.92 14.85
CA SER A 259 10.31 -2.70 16.10
C SER A 259 10.11 -1.85 17.35
#